data_e6d9ea3c6becb9d4296c3773a01e1e0e
#
_entry.id   e6d9ea3c6becb9d4296c3773a01e1e0e
#
_cell.length_a   1.000
_cell.length_b   1.000
_cell.length_c   1.000
_cell.angle_alpha   90.00
_cell.angle_beta   90.00
_cell.angle_gamma   90.00
#
_symmetry.space_group_name_H-M   'P 1'
#
loop_
_entity.id
_entity.type
_entity.pdbx_description
1 polymer ?
#
loop_
_entity_poly.entity_id
_entity_poly.type
_entity_poly.pdbx_seq_one_letter_code
_entity_poly.pdbx_strand_id
1 'polypeptide(L)'
;MDLRGTGRSFVIEDSEGTVIGSVDGFRAWRETHVGAVYLHRGRSYVIEEMDPAAGRVRARQAKVDWFTRVRGHKSTDILEELERRPLGRGVVCRGRLRIIDTITGYEKRSTRDNRLLTIVPLEAPPQIFETEGLWYVIPESCRQRLEDDFVHFMGSIHACEHTAIGMLPLLVMADRNDFGGISIPLHPQTGLACVFIYDGLPGGAGLTRQAFGHARELLEVCAAVIEACPCEDGCPSCVHSPKCGSGNRPISKAGALRLIRDLLAPGADAEGEALCADLRISPPPELLPPRPVDEPAAPVPPSVPDMAAIMAAWAGQAPATAPAGAAGQAGPGARTSAAGAGGAGTVALEGVPSQEERIEGRGGEVFVAGTSPQTSASAAAGKPSGKQVALPPQSSPVAGRKTGGATAATATPSIMQKPGLMAPAVAVGDAGNVRVRPEPGVGAVGRPPEHYLVFDVETRRSAAEVGGWNRADRMGVSIAVAYDSRADDFFTYTQEALPELFARMRAAQLVVGFNSFRFDYAVLSAFAPFELRALPGLDLLRRVQDSLKYRVSLDNLGQATLDEPKSADGLQALRWWQEGRLDDIAAYCRKDVDLTRRLYLFGLEHGWLLFTNKAGQRVRVPVDFRQ
;
A
#
# COMPACT_ATOMS: atom_id res chain seq x y z
N MET A 1 24.48 30.01 0.11
CA MET A 1 24.40 28.62 -0.32
C MET A 1 23.01 28.13 0.09
N ASP A 2 22.15 27.85 -0.84
CA ASP A 2 20.86 27.22 -0.52
C ASP A 2 21.10 25.72 -0.31
N LEU A 3 21.09 25.29 0.94
CA LEU A 3 21.32 23.90 1.33
C LEU A 3 20.17 22.95 0.89
N ARG A 4 19.08 23.48 0.37
CA ARG A 4 17.86 22.72 0.01
C ARG A 4 17.52 22.79 -1.48
N GLY A 5 18.25 23.55 -2.28
CA GLY A 5 18.05 23.72 -3.72
C GLY A 5 19.23 23.15 -4.51
N THR A 6 19.12 21.92 -4.93
CA THR A 6 20.11 21.30 -5.82
C THR A 6 19.43 21.05 -7.16
N GLY A 7 19.70 21.90 -8.14
CA GLY A 7 19.19 21.70 -9.48
C GLY A 7 18.72 22.98 -10.16
N ARG A 8 18.05 22.79 -11.31
CA ARG A 8 17.49 23.87 -12.11
C ARG A 8 16.27 24.46 -11.40
N SER A 9 16.23 25.78 -11.22
CA SER A 9 15.05 26.48 -10.69
C SER A 9 14.04 26.72 -11.81
N PHE A 10 12.75 26.55 -11.50
CA PHE A 10 11.64 26.88 -12.39
C PHE A 10 11.04 28.22 -11.96
N VAL A 11 10.86 29.11 -12.93
CA VAL A 11 10.19 30.41 -12.73
C VAL A 11 8.69 30.21 -12.98
N ILE A 12 7.88 30.71 -12.05
CA ILE A 12 6.40 30.64 -12.16
C ILE A 12 5.92 32.01 -12.60
N GLU A 13 5.27 32.07 -13.74
CA GLU A 13 4.73 33.29 -14.38
C GLU A 13 3.20 33.22 -14.44
N ASP A 14 2.54 34.35 -14.27
CA ASP A 14 1.10 34.45 -14.51
C ASP A 14 0.78 34.56 -16.03
N SER A 15 -0.53 34.67 -16.36
CA SER A 15 -1.00 34.80 -17.74
C SER A 15 -0.51 36.06 -18.47
N GLU A 16 -0.02 37.05 -17.73
CA GLU A 16 0.52 38.31 -18.27
C GLU A 16 2.06 38.27 -18.38
N GLY A 17 2.69 37.14 -17.98
CA GLY A 17 4.14 36.96 -17.97
C GLY A 17 4.83 37.58 -16.74
N THR A 18 4.04 37.99 -15.74
CA THR A 18 4.59 38.51 -14.48
C THR A 18 5.08 37.36 -13.61
N VAL A 19 6.35 37.45 -13.14
CA VAL A 19 6.92 36.46 -12.23
C VAL A 19 6.24 36.52 -10.87
N ILE A 20 5.56 35.45 -10.48
CA ILE A 20 4.89 35.34 -9.19
C ILE A 20 5.70 34.53 -8.17
N GLY A 21 6.66 33.72 -8.62
CA GLY A 21 7.52 32.95 -7.73
C GLY A 21 8.50 32.07 -8.46
N SER A 22 9.23 31.26 -7.71
CA SER A 22 10.11 30.24 -8.24
C SER A 22 10.03 28.97 -7.37
N VAL A 23 10.32 27.83 -7.95
CA VAL A 23 10.34 26.53 -7.29
C VAL A 23 11.58 25.75 -7.72
N ASP A 24 12.18 25.04 -6.78
CA ASP A 24 13.29 24.13 -7.05
C ASP A 24 12.86 22.99 -7.98
N GLY A 25 13.73 22.57 -8.88
CA GLY A 25 13.41 21.57 -9.91
C GLY A 25 12.95 20.22 -9.35
N PHE A 26 13.47 19.82 -8.19
CA PHE A 26 13.04 18.60 -7.53
C PHE A 26 11.58 18.70 -6.99
N ARG A 27 11.20 19.90 -6.53
CA ARG A 27 9.83 20.18 -6.04
C ARG A 27 8.87 20.52 -7.16
N ALA A 28 9.37 21.01 -8.31
CA ALA A 28 8.54 21.51 -9.41
C ALA A 28 7.51 20.47 -9.87
N TRP A 29 7.92 19.22 -10.07
CA TRP A 29 7.03 18.13 -10.49
C TRP A 29 5.95 17.78 -9.44
N ARG A 30 6.19 18.11 -8.17
CA ARG A 30 5.22 17.87 -7.09
C ARG A 30 4.26 19.03 -6.86
N GLU A 31 4.75 20.26 -7.05
CA GLU A 31 4.02 21.47 -6.65
C GLU A 31 3.46 22.24 -7.84
N THR A 32 4.07 22.11 -9.02
CA THR A 32 3.73 22.90 -10.21
C THR A 32 3.47 22.06 -11.46
N HIS A 33 3.07 20.79 -11.30
CA HIS A 33 2.59 19.99 -12.44
C HIS A 33 1.32 20.61 -13.06
N VAL A 34 1.04 20.30 -14.31
CA VAL A 34 -0.18 20.78 -15.00
C VAL A 34 -1.43 20.39 -14.19
N GLY A 35 -2.30 21.35 -13.95
CA GLY A 35 -3.51 21.20 -13.13
C GLY A 35 -3.27 21.31 -11.63
N ALA A 36 -2.04 21.54 -11.15
CA ALA A 36 -1.77 21.81 -9.72
C ALA A 36 -2.39 23.13 -9.27
N VAL A 37 -2.75 23.20 -7.98
CA VAL A 37 -3.13 24.46 -7.33
C VAL A 37 -1.94 24.97 -6.54
N TYR A 38 -1.35 26.06 -7.02
CA TYR A 38 -0.23 26.74 -6.40
C TYR A 38 -0.74 27.92 -5.56
N LEU A 39 -0.31 27.99 -4.30
CA LEU A 39 -0.69 29.05 -3.38
C LEU A 39 0.47 30.04 -3.25
N HIS A 40 0.22 31.32 -3.59
CA HIS A 40 1.19 32.39 -3.42
C HIS A 40 0.56 33.63 -2.83
N ARG A 41 1.08 34.09 -1.71
CA ARG A 41 0.65 35.34 -1.01
C ARG A 41 -0.89 35.41 -0.82
N GLY A 42 -1.51 34.29 -0.40
CA GLY A 42 -2.94 34.22 -0.16
C GLY A 42 -3.82 34.13 -1.42
N ARG A 43 -3.21 34.02 -2.62
CA ARG A 43 -3.92 33.83 -3.88
C ARG A 43 -3.68 32.42 -4.41
N SER A 44 -4.70 31.86 -5.03
CA SER A 44 -4.63 30.55 -5.67
C SER A 44 -4.40 30.72 -7.16
N TYR A 45 -3.53 29.89 -7.71
CA TYR A 45 -3.20 29.80 -9.13
C TYR A 45 -3.34 28.34 -9.57
N VAL A 46 -3.90 28.12 -10.75
CA VAL A 46 -3.93 26.80 -11.39
C VAL A 46 -2.83 26.78 -12.45
N ILE A 47 -1.99 25.77 -12.39
CA ILE A 47 -0.90 25.57 -13.34
C ILE A 47 -1.49 25.07 -14.67
N GLU A 48 -1.23 25.80 -15.75
CA GLU A 48 -1.73 25.49 -17.09
C GLU A 48 -0.67 24.81 -17.96
N GLU A 49 0.60 25.21 -17.77
CA GLU A 49 1.70 24.71 -18.57
C GLU A 49 2.97 24.60 -17.71
N MET A 50 3.76 23.57 -17.96
CA MET A 50 5.09 23.38 -17.41
C MET A 50 6.04 23.03 -18.54
N ASP A 51 7.04 23.87 -18.77
CA ASP A 51 8.13 23.64 -19.73
C ASP A 51 9.41 23.30 -18.98
N PRO A 52 9.76 22.01 -18.88
CA PRO A 52 10.98 21.59 -18.21
C PRO A 52 12.25 22.03 -18.93
N ALA A 53 12.20 22.18 -20.25
CA ALA A 53 13.36 22.58 -21.06
C ALA A 53 13.71 24.06 -20.84
N ALA A 54 12.71 24.95 -20.80
CA ALA A 54 12.88 26.36 -20.50
C ALA A 54 13.01 26.66 -18.99
N GLY A 55 12.58 25.74 -18.09
CA GLY A 55 12.49 25.99 -16.67
C GLY A 55 11.38 26.98 -16.31
N ARG A 56 10.27 26.93 -17.03
CA ARG A 56 9.14 27.84 -16.87
C ARG A 56 7.85 27.10 -16.53
N VAL A 57 7.03 27.75 -15.71
CA VAL A 57 5.71 27.30 -15.33
C VAL A 57 4.74 28.45 -15.54
N ARG A 58 3.67 28.23 -16.31
CA ARG A 58 2.61 29.21 -16.52
C ARG A 58 1.42 28.89 -15.61
N ALA A 59 0.97 29.88 -14.88
CA ALA A 59 -0.08 29.75 -13.88
C ALA A 59 -1.17 30.81 -14.09
N ARG A 60 -2.43 30.43 -14.03
CA ARG A 60 -3.56 31.34 -14.11
C ARG A 60 -4.17 31.53 -12.72
N GLN A 61 -4.34 32.80 -12.30
CA GLN A 61 -5.02 33.09 -11.06
C GLN A 61 -6.48 32.60 -11.10
N ALA A 62 -6.87 31.78 -10.14
CA ALA A 62 -8.23 31.23 -10.06
C ALA A 62 -8.63 31.01 -8.59
N LYS A 63 -9.87 31.37 -8.26
CA LYS A 63 -10.45 31.02 -6.98
C LYS A 63 -11.10 29.65 -7.11
N VAL A 64 -10.50 28.64 -6.48
CA VAL A 64 -10.96 27.26 -6.51
C VAL A 64 -11.30 26.77 -5.10
N ASP A 65 -12.24 25.85 -4.98
CA ASP A 65 -12.66 25.23 -3.72
C ASP A 65 -12.02 23.85 -3.51
N TRP A 66 -10.93 23.57 -4.23
CA TRP A 66 -10.16 22.35 -4.16
C TRP A 66 -8.66 22.63 -4.16
N PHE A 67 -7.89 21.67 -3.65
CA PHE A 67 -6.42 21.66 -3.69
C PHE A 67 -5.93 20.35 -4.31
N THR A 68 -4.66 20.30 -4.70
CA THR A 68 -4.04 19.12 -5.31
C THR A 68 -3.05 18.46 -4.36
N ARG A 69 -2.99 17.14 -4.43
CA ARG A 69 -2.01 16.32 -3.74
C ARG A 69 -1.48 15.26 -4.70
N VAL A 70 -0.18 15.26 -4.96
CA VAL A 70 0.44 14.25 -5.84
C VAL A 70 0.34 12.85 -5.25
N ARG A 71 0.19 11.88 -6.14
CA ARG A 71 0.29 10.45 -5.88
C ARG A 71 1.52 9.90 -6.57
N GLY A 72 2.18 8.98 -5.92
CA GLY A 72 3.36 8.34 -6.46
C GLY A 72 3.89 7.30 -5.50
N HIS A 73 4.99 6.70 -5.86
CA HIS A 73 5.70 5.77 -5.01
C HIS A 73 7.19 6.08 -5.06
N LYS A 74 7.86 5.71 -3.97
CA LYS A 74 9.31 5.76 -3.88
C LYS A 74 9.87 4.36 -3.84
N SER A 75 11.01 4.16 -4.48
CA SER A 75 11.83 2.97 -4.34
C SER A 75 13.26 3.36 -4.00
N THR A 76 14.02 2.38 -3.51
CA THR A 76 15.39 2.58 -3.07
C THR A 76 16.24 1.46 -3.62
N ASP A 77 17.42 1.81 -4.19
CA ASP A 77 18.47 0.87 -4.50
C ASP A 77 19.64 1.10 -3.54
N ILE A 78 20.18 0.04 -2.99
CA ILE A 78 21.42 0.05 -2.23
C ILE A 78 22.56 0.02 -3.25
N LEU A 79 23.27 1.14 -3.40
CA LEU A 79 24.41 1.26 -4.31
C LEU A 79 25.67 0.67 -3.72
N GLU A 80 25.89 0.94 -2.43
CA GLU A 80 27.08 0.51 -1.70
C GLU A 80 26.73 0.38 -0.22
N GLU A 81 27.08 -0.74 0.38
CA GLU A 81 27.05 -0.90 1.82
C GLU A 81 28.43 -0.57 2.37
N LEU A 82 28.49 0.43 3.25
CA LEU A 82 29.75 0.87 3.85
C LEU A 82 30.02 0.25 5.21
N GLU A 83 28.95 -0.02 5.98
CA GLU A 83 29.07 -0.58 7.32
C GLU A 83 27.78 -1.27 7.73
N ARG A 84 27.91 -2.38 8.48
CA ARG A 84 26.80 -3.06 9.14
C ARG A 84 27.18 -3.50 10.54
N ARG A 85 26.17 -3.66 11.38
CA ARG A 85 26.32 -4.27 12.70
C ARG A 85 25.03 -4.94 13.14
N PRO A 86 25.09 -5.97 14.00
CA PRO A 86 23.90 -6.55 14.60
C PRO A 86 23.21 -5.53 15.50
N LEU A 87 21.89 -5.60 15.57
CA LEU A 87 21.05 -4.76 16.41
C LEU A 87 19.86 -5.57 16.92
N GLY A 88 20.00 -6.15 18.10
CA GLY A 88 19.04 -7.11 18.62
C GLY A 88 18.87 -8.27 17.66
N ARG A 89 17.64 -8.62 17.25
CA ARG A 89 17.39 -9.68 16.24
C ARG A 89 17.72 -9.25 14.82
N GLY A 90 17.74 -7.94 14.55
CA GLY A 90 17.96 -7.39 13.23
C GLY A 90 19.38 -6.95 12.97
N VAL A 91 19.58 -6.27 11.85
CA VAL A 91 20.84 -5.67 11.44
C VAL A 91 20.59 -4.22 11.08
N VAL A 92 21.49 -3.33 11.48
CA VAL A 92 21.53 -1.97 10.97
C VAL A 92 22.72 -1.82 10.04
N CYS A 93 22.45 -1.25 8.87
CA CYS A 93 23.44 -0.96 7.83
C CYS A 93 23.48 0.53 7.53
N ARG A 94 24.59 1.03 6.98
CA ARG A 94 24.68 2.35 6.34
C ARG A 94 25.43 2.28 5.04
N GLY A 95 25.16 3.22 4.15
CA GLY A 95 25.85 3.28 2.87
C GLY A 95 25.26 4.30 1.92
N ARG A 96 25.56 4.12 0.63
CA ARG A 96 25.04 4.95 -0.45
C ARG A 96 23.76 4.34 -1.02
N LEU A 97 22.77 5.19 -1.19
CA LEU A 97 21.45 4.83 -1.69
C LEU A 97 21.11 5.63 -2.95
N ARG A 98 20.38 5.02 -3.85
CA ARG A 98 19.67 5.70 -4.94
C ARG A 98 18.20 5.74 -4.62
N ILE A 99 17.65 6.95 -4.57
CA ILE A 99 16.23 7.18 -4.33
C ILE A 99 15.56 7.47 -5.66
N ILE A 100 14.49 6.76 -5.96
CA ILE A 100 13.68 6.92 -7.17
C ILE A 100 12.27 7.31 -6.73
N ASP A 101 11.86 8.55 -7.02
CA ASP A 101 10.54 9.09 -6.70
C ASP A 101 9.71 9.22 -7.98
N THR A 102 8.71 8.38 -8.15
CA THR A 102 7.85 8.30 -9.33
C THR A 102 6.48 8.87 -9.01
N ILE A 103 6.09 9.93 -9.72
CA ILE A 103 4.76 10.54 -9.64
C ILE A 103 3.88 9.88 -10.71
N THR A 104 2.74 9.31 -10.29
CA THR A 104 1.80 8.61 -11.18
C THR A 104 0.48 9.36 -11.40
N GLY A 105 0.29 10.47 -10.67
CA GLY A 105 -0.92 11.26 -10.77
C GLY A 105 -1.09 12.23 -9.61
N TYR A 106 -2.26 12.84 -9.51
CA TYR A 106 -2.63 13.67 -8.37
C TYR A 106 -4.10 13.55 -8.02
N GLU A 107 -4.41 13.82 -6.77
CA GLU A 107 -5.76 13.92 -6.23
C GLU A 107 -6.21 15.37 -6.22
N LYS A 108 -7.45 15.64 -6.68
CA LYS A 108 -8.16 16.87 -6.35
C LYS A 108 -9.00 16.63 -5.12
N ARG A 109 -8.83 17.48 -4.10
CA ARG A 109 -9.53 17.36 -2.82
C ARG A 109 -10.23 18.66 -2.48
N SER A 110 -11.45 18.56 -1.93
CA SER A 110 -12.22 19.70 -1.46
C SER A 110 -11.48 20.41 -0.32
N THR A 111 -11.46 21.75 -0.35
CA THR A 111 -10.89 22.58 0.71
C THR A 111 -11.74 22.62 1.98
N ARG A 112 -13.04 22.25 1.89
CA ARG A 112 -13.97 22.31 3.03
C ARG A 112 -13.84 21.11 3.97
N ASP A 113 -13.80 19.92 3.39
CA ASP A 113 -13.92 18.64 4.11
C ASP A 113 -12.80 17.65 3.78
N ASN A 114 -11.82 18.05 2.96
CA ASN A 114 -10.71 17.21 2.49
C ASN A 114 -11.18 15.96 1.71
N ARG A 115 -12.44 15.93 1.24
CA ARG A 115 -12.99 14.81 0.47
C ARG A 115 -12.30 14.72 -0.88
N LEU A 116 -12.00 13.49 -1.30
CA LEU A 116 -11.49 13.20 -2.63
C LEU A 116 -12.57 13.52 -3.68
N LEU A 117 -12.26 14.39 -4.62
CA LEU A 117 -13.15 14.76 -5.74
C LEU A 117 -12.86 13.92 -6.97
N THR A 118 -11.57 13.81 -7.34
CA THR A 118 -11.14 13.00 -8.48
C THR A 118 -9.65 12.68 -8.39
N ILE A 119 -9.22 11.65 -9.12
CA ILE A 119 -7.81 11.31 -9.32
C ILE A 119 -7.49 11.52 -10.80
N VAL A 120 -6.43 12.27 -11.07
CA VAL A 120 -5.98 12.58 -12.41
C VAL A 120 -4.63 11.91 -12.62
N PRO A 121 -4.47 11.07 -13.66
CA PRO A 121 -3.16 10.53 -14.04
C PRO A 121 -2.20 11.65 -14.44
N LEU A 122 -0.91 11.47 -14.16
CA LEU A 122 0.15 12.39 -14.52
C LEU A 122 1.37 11.58 -14.95
N GLU A 123 1.85 11.84 -16.14
CA GLU A 123 3.12 11.30 -16.63
C GLU A 123 4.23 12.29 -16.31
N ALA A 124 5.04 11.97 -15.32
CA ALA A 124 6.20 12.75 -14.93
C ALA A 124 7.45 11.86 -14.95
N PRO A 125 8.60 12.35 -15.38
CA PRO A 125 9.83 11.59 -15.32
C PRO A 125 10.15 11.26 -13.85
N PRO A 126 10.67 10.05 -13.55
CA PRO A 126 11.09 9.72 -12.21
C PRO A 126 12.20 10.67 -11.75
N GLN A 127 12.09 11.16 -10.53
CA GLN A 127 13.11 11.97 -9.89
C GLN A 127 14.10 11.04 -9.21
N ILE A 128 15.34 11.03 -9.68
CA ILE A 128 16.39 10.11 -9.22
C ILE A 128 17.52 10.92 -8.61
N PHE A 129 17.93 10.55 -7.40
CA PHE A 129 19.12 11.11 -6.79
C PHE A 129 19.83 10.08 -5.91
N GLU A 130 21.14 10.24 -5.75
CA GLU A 130 21.96 9.44 -4.86
C GLU A 130 22.17 10.20 -3.55
N THR A 131 22.22 9.48 -2.43
CA THR A 131 22.39 10.06 -1.10
C THR A 131 23.01 9.06 -0.13
N GLU A 132 23.35 9.51 1.08
CA GLU A 132 23.71 8.63 2.18
C GLU A 132 22.45 8.22 2.96
N GLY A 133 22.47 6.99 3.53
CA GLY A 133 21.39 6.51 4.36
C GLY A 133 21.82 5.41 5.32
N LEU A 134 20.95 5.17 6.29
CA LEU A 134 20.96 3.98 7.13
C LEU A 134 19.69 3.19 6.92
N TRP A 135 19.76 1.88 7.14
CA TRP A 135 18.57 1.03 7.08
C TRP A 135 18.62 -0.09 8.10
N TYR A 136 17.45 -0.39 8.65
CA TYR A 136 17.23 -1.54 9.51
C TYR A 136 16.75 -2.71 8.67
N VAL A 137 17.45 -3.84 8.75
CA VAL A 137 17.03 -5.11 8.15
C VAL A 137 16.31 -5.92 9.21
N ILE A 138 15.06 -6.24 8.97
CA ILE A 138 14.17 -6.91 9.91
C ILE A 138 14.07 -8.38 9.51
N PRO A 139 14.42 -9.33 10.40
CA PRO A 139 14.37 -10.75 10.09
C PRO A 139 12.94 -11.25 9.88
N GLU A 140 12.79 -12.29 9.09
CA GLU A 140 11.50 -12.92 8.80
C GLU A 140 10.81 -13.43 10.06
N SER A 141 11.57 -13.86 11.08
CA SER A 141 11.06 -14.30 12.39
C SER A 141 10.24 -13.21 13.09
N CYS A 142 10.69 -11.93 13.05
CA CYS A 142 9.92 -10.80 13.59
C CYS A 142 8.62 -10.57 12.83
N ARG A 143 8.66 -10.67 11.51
CA ARG A 143 7.48 -10.55 10.68
C ARG A 143 6.46 -11.63 11.00
N GLN A 144 6.88 -12.89 11.06
CA GLN A 144 6.01 -14.02 11.38
C GLN A 144 5.34 -13.85 12.73
N ARG A 145 6.09 -13.49 13.79
CA ARG A 145 5.52 -13.25 15.13
C ARG A 145 4.46 -12.15 15.15
N LEU A 146 4.63 -11.08 14.36
CA LEU A 146 3.62 -10.04 14.25
C LEU A 146 2.38 -10.53 13.49
N GLU A 147 2.58 -11.24 12.38
CA GLU A 147 1.49 -11.75 11.54
C GLU A 147 0.70 -12.87 12.23
N ASP A 148 1.35 -13.73 13.01
CA ASP A 148 0.69 -14.77 13.81
C ASP A 148 -0.24 -14.18 14.87
N ASP A 149 0.08 -13.00 15.40
CA ASP A 149 -0.76 -12.25 16.32
C ASP A 149 -1.68 -11.23 15.62
N PHE A 150 -1.88 -11.37 14.31
CA PHE A 150 -2.75 -10.52 13.47
C PHE A 150 -2.36 -9.05 13.43
N VAL A 151 -1.10 -8.72 13.71
CA VAL A 151 -0.60 -7.36 13.61
C VAL A 151 -0.20 -7.06 12.16
N HIS A 152 -0.64 -5.93 11.64
CA HIS A 152 -0.38 -5.55 10.26
C HIS A 152 1.09 -5.16 10.05
N PHE A 153 1.91 -6.07 9.54
CA PHE A 153 3.36 -5.90 9.43
C PHE A 153 3.78 -4.65 8.65
N MET A 154 3.23 -4.45 7.43
CA MET A 154 3.54 -3.24 6.65
C MET A 154 3.19 -1.95 7.41
N GLY A 155 2.07 -1.93 8.12
CA GLY A 155 1.70 -0.78 8.95
C GLY A 155 2.65 -0.57 10.13
N SER A 156 3.24 -1.65 10.65
CA SER A 156 4.20 -1.61 11.76
C SER A 156 5.54 -1.01 11.34
N ILE A 157 6.12 -1.49 10.22
CA ILE A 157 7.38 -0.93 9.69
C ILE A 157 7.22 0.53 9.21
N HIS A 158 6.06 0.88 8.66
CA HIS A 158 5.74 2.23 8.23
C HIS A 158 5.60 3.20 9.43
N ALA A 159 4.95 2.76 10.50
CA ALA A 159 4.87 3.55 11.73
C ALA A 159 6.25 3.70 12.40
N CYS A 160 7.07 2.65 12.38
CA CYS A 160 8.45 2.69 12.85
C CYS A 160 9.29 3.71 12.07
N GLU A 161 9.21 3.72 10.73
CA GLU A 161 9.86 4.71 9.86
C GLU A 161 9.49 6.14 10.25
N HIS A 162 8.19 6.42 10.35
CA HIS A 162 7.71 7.79 10.67
C HIS A 162 8.18 8.25 12.04
N THR A 163 8.10 7.36 13.05
CA THR A 163 8.54 7.70 14.40
C THR A 163 10.05 7.93 14.43
N ALA A 164 10.82 7.09 13.76
CA ALA A 164 12.27 7.23 13.69
C ALA A 164 12.68 8.57 13.07
N ILE A 165 12.09 8.96 11.94
CA ILE A 165 12.32 10.30 11.33
C ILE A 165 11.89 11.42 12.28
N GLY A 166 10.80 11.24 13.02
CA GLY A 166 10.29 12.21 13.96
C GLY A 166 11.20 12.42 15.17
N MET A 167 11.85 11.36 15.63
CA MET A 167 12.70 11.36 16.83
C MET A 167 14.18 11.61 16.53
N LEU A 168 14.61 11.42 15.30
CA LEU A 168 16.00 11.58 14.89
C LEU A 168 16.61 12.95 15.24
N PRO A 169 15.87 14.09 15.15
CA PRO A 169 16.35 15.39 15.60
C PRO A 169 16.76 15.47 17.07
N LEU A 170 16.33 14.55 17.90
CA LEU A 170 16.75 14.49 19.31
C LEU A 170 18.19 13.94 19.47
N LEU A 171 18.66 13.17 18.50
CA LEU A 171 19.94 12.47 18.53
C LEU A 171 20.97 13.10 17.58
N VAL A 172 20.49 13.75 16.52
CA VAL A 172 21.31 14.39 15.49
C VAL A 172 20.83 15.82 15.30
N MET A 173 21.74 16.78 15.32
CA MET A 173 21.40 18.21 15.15
C MET A 173 20.91 18.51 13.71
N ALA A 174 19.65 18.19 13.42
CA ALA A 174 19.04 18.34 12.12
C ALA A 174 17.52 18.57 12.27
N ASP A 175 16.85 19.10 11.23
CA ASP A 175 15.41 19.17 11.17
C ASP A 175 14.84 17.85 10.61
N ARG A 176 13.68 17.43 11.10
CA ARG A 176 12.95 16.26 10.54
C ARG A 176 12.74 16.33 9.02
N ASN A 177 12.82 17.54 8.46
CA ASN A 177 12.68 17.79 7.04
C ASN A 177 13.96 17.50 6.24
N ASP A 178 15.08 17.35 6.93
CA ASP A 178 16.35 17.01 6.32
C ASP A 178 16.50 15.50 6.07
N PHE A 179 15.53 14.71 6.55
CA PHE A 179 15.46 13.26 6.36
C PHE A 179 14.30 12.84 5.47
N GLY A 180 14.52 11.80 4.69
CA GLY A 180 13.49 11.00 4.05
C GLY A 180 13.48 9.58 4.60
N GLY A 181 12.38 8.85 4.34
CA GLY A 181 12.31 7.44 4.68
C GLY A 181 11.49 6.64 3.69
N ILE A 182 11.73 5.35 3.70
CA ILE A 182 11.01 4.35 2.92
C ILE A 182 10.98 3.05 3.72
N SER A 183 9.79 2.50 3.92
CA SER A 183 9.61 1.16 4.49
C SER A 183 9.17 0.17 3.43
N ILE A 184 9.90 -0.93 3.31
CA ILE A 184 9.69 -1.95 2.28
C ILE A 184 9.57 -3.32 2.96
N PRO A 185 8.42 -4.02 2.83
CA PRO A 185 8.20 -5.30 3.51
C PRO A 185 9.02 -6.46 2.93
N LEU A 186 9.54 -6.31 1.72
CA LEU A 186 10.49 -7.20 1.07
C LEU A 186 11.34 -6.39 0.10
N HIS A 187 12.56 -6.06 0.50
CA HIS A 187 13.48 -5.32 -0.35
C HIS A 187 14.18 -6.26 -1.34
N PRO A 188 14.17 -5.96 -2.66
CA PRO A 188 14.67 -6.89 -3.67
C PRO A 188 16.13 -7.31 -3.49
N GLN A 189 16.98 -6.41 -3.01
CA GLN A 189 18.41 -6.67 -2.86
C GLN A 189 18.77 -7.43 -1.58
N THR A 190 17.95 -7.31 -0.52
CA THR A 190 18.21 -8.01 0.76
C THR A 190 17.37 -9.26 0.93
N GLY A 191 16.25 -9.39 0.18
CA GLY A 191 15.27 -10.46 0.37
C GLY A 191 14.50 -10.37 1.70
N LEU A 192 14.66 -9.29 2.47
CA LEU A 192 14.08 -9.08 3.80
C LEU A 192 13.38 -7.72 3.88
N ALA A 193 12.62 -7.54 4.95
CA ALA A 193 11.99 -6.25 5.24
C ALA A 193 13.04 -5.22 5.66
N CYS A 194 12.91 -4.00 5.12
CA CYS A 194 13.83 -2.90 5.41
C CYS A 194 13.08 -1.61 5.73
N VAL A 195 13.61 -0.87 6.70
CA VAL A 195 13.23 0.51 7.01
C VAL A 195 14.43 1.39 6.72
N PHE A 196 14.34 2.19 5.66
CA PHE A 196 15.38 3.13 5.23
C PHE A 196 15.12 4.50 5.80
N ILE A 197 16.18 5.16 6.26
CA ILE A 197 16.23 6.59 6.59
C ILE A 197 17.42 7.16 5.83
N TYR A 198 17.20 8.23 5.07
CA TYR A 198 18.24 8.81 4.22
C TYR A 198 18.29 10.33 4.33
N ASP A 199 19.45 10.91 4.05
CA ASP A 199 19.62 12.35 3.97
C ASP A 199 18.78 12.88 2.79
N GLY A 200 17.92 13.86 3.04
CA GLY A 200 17.02 14.44 2.04
C GLY A 200 17.71 15.27 0.95
N LEU A 201 19.03 15.36 0.99
CA LEU A 201 19.86 16.11 0.06
C LEU A 201 20.61 15.16 -0.88
N PRO A 202 20.66 15.45 -2.20
CA PRO A 202 21.54 14.75 -3.12
C PRO A 202 23.01 14.82 -2.66
N GLY A 203 23.70 13.69 -2.71
CA GLY A 203 25.06 13.52 -2.22
C GLY A 203 25.18 13.27 -0.72
N GLY A 204 24.11 13.46 0.05
CA GLY A 204 24.10 13.32 1.50
C GLY A 204 24.73 14.51 2.24
N ALA A 205 24.32 14.74 3.47
CA ALA A 205 24.87 15.74 4.39
C ALA A 205 25.64 15.09 5.57
N GLY A 206 25.72 13.76 5.61
CA GLY A 206 26.36 13.01 6.69
C GLY A 206 25.52 12.89 7.96
N LEU A 207 24.24 13.28 7.91
CA LEU A 207 23.35 13.22 9.07
C LEU A 207 23.02 11.77 9.44
N THR A 208 22.73 10.93 8.45
CA THR A 208 22.46 9.50 8.65
C THR A 208 23.70 8.72 9.06
N ARG A 209 24.91 9.20 8.73
CA ARG A 209 26.16 8.67 9.26
C ARG A 209 26.25 8.87 10.78
N GLN A 210 25.88 10.06 11.28
CA GLN A 210 25.82 10.31 12.72
C GLN A 210 24.72 9.44 13.37
N ALA A 211 23.55 9.39 12.75
CA ALA A 211 22.41 8.59 13.21
C ALA A 211 22.73 7.09 13.33
N PHE A 212 23.59 6.55 12.48
CA PHE A 212 24.02 5.16 12.54
C PHE A 212 24.66 4.81 13.89
N GLY A 213 25.45 5.76 14.49
CA GLY A 213 26.01 5.62 15.83
C GLY A 213 24.94 5.43 16.92
N HIS A 214 23.76 6.03 16.73
CA HIS A 214 22.64 6.04 17.68
C HIS A 214 21.49 5.11 17.29
N ALA A 215 21.70 4.16 16.36
CA ALA A 215 20.61 3.38 15.78
C ALA A 215 19.77 2.58 16.81
N ARG A 216 20.40 2.01 17.86
CA ARG A 216 19.69 1.34 18.96
C ARG A 216 18.92 2.34 19.82
N GLU A 217 19.58 3.41 20.24
CA GLU A 217 18.98 4.49 21.04
C GLU A 217 17.77 5.10 20.33
N LEU A 218 17.86 5.28 19.00
CA LEU A 218 16.74 5.78 18.20
C LEU A 218 15.51 4.86 18.32
N LEU A 219 15.68 3.54 18.20
CA LEU A 219 14.56 2.61 18.36
C LEU A 219 14.01 2.60 19.80
N GLU A 220 14.86 2.72 20.79
CA GLU A 220 14.44 2.81 22.21
C GLU A 220 13.61 4.08 22.47
N VAL A 221 14.05 5.22 21.95
CA VAL A 221 13.30 6.50 21.99
C VAL A 221 11.98 6.37 21.25
N CYS A 222 11.97 5.73 20.07
CA CYS A 222 10.73 5.47 19.33
C CYS A 222 9.74 4.65 20.13
N ALA A 223 10.18 3.56 20.77
CA ALA A 223 9.33 2.74 21.60
C ALA A 223 8.74 3.55 22.77
N ALA A 224 9.56 4.33 23.47
CA ALA A 224 9.14 5.17 24.59
C ALA A 224 8.09 6.22 24.19
N VAL A 225 8.29 6.89 23.06
CA VAL A 225 7.34 7.91 22.55
C VAL A 225 6.03 7.28 22.10
N ILE A 226 6.08 6.14 21.41
CA ILE A 226 4.86 5.44 20.95
C ILE A 226 4.05 4.98 22.17
N GLU A 227 4.71 4.44 23.20
CA GLU A 227 4.07 3.95 24.41
C GLU A 227 3.46 5.07 25.25
N ALA A 228 4.20 6.15 25.45
CA ALA A 228 3.76 7.30 26.26
C ALA A 228 2.64 8.10 25.60
N CYS A 229 2.43 7.98 24.28
CA CYS A 229 1.42 8.73 23.58
C CYS A 229 0.01 8.18 23.85
N PRO A 230 -0.94 8.99 24.37
CA PRO A 230 -2.28 8.49 24.77
C PRO A 230 -3.21 8.17 23.60
N CYS A 231 -2.86 8.50 22.36
CA CYS A 231 -3.70 8.21 21.19
C CYS A 231 -3.82 6.69 20.95
N GLU A 232 -4.95 6.26 20.37
CA GLU A 232 -5.22 4.84 20.10
C GLU A 232 -4.51 4.36 18.81
N ASP A 233 -4.80 5.00 17.68
CA ASP A 233 -4.38 4.54 16.35
C ASP A 233 -3.16 5.27 15.76
N GLY A 234 -2.67 6.27 16.47
CA GLY A 234 -1.58 7.13 16.03
C GLY A 234 -2.01 8.59 15.86
N CYS A 235 -1.05 9.49 16.01
CA CYS A 235 -1.24 10.92 15.85
C CYS A 235 0.06 11.57 15.34
N PRO A 236 0.04 12.88 14.97
CA PRO A 236 1.24 13.58 14.51
C PRO A 236 2.38 13.65 15.53
N SER A 237 2.09 13.41 16.82
CA SER A 237 3.10 13.40 17.89
C SER A 237 3.82 12.05 18.03
N CYS A 238 3.33 10.98 17.38
CA CYS A 238 3.96 9.66 17.46
C CYS A 238 4.24 9.06 16.08
N VAL A 239 3.24 8.48 15.40
CA VAL A 239 3.46 7.67 14.19
C VAL A 239 2.96 8.30 12.89
N HIS A 240 2.21 9.43 12.93
CA HIS A 240 1.73 10.08 11.71
C HIS A 240 2.74 11.10 11.19
N SER A 241 2.98 11.10 9.88
CA SER A 241 3.80 12.08 9.20
C SER A 241 2.94 12.92 8.24
N PRO A 242 3.01 14.27 8.29
CA PRO A 242 2.33 15.13 7.32
C PRO A 242 2.91 14.99 5.91
N LYS A 243 4.14 14.51 5.78
CA LYS A 243 4.84 14.29 4.51
C LYS A 243 4.56 12.94 3.86
N CYS A 244 3.80 12.06 4.55
CA CYS A 244 3.55 10.71 4.05
C CYS A 244 2.78 10.71 2.74
N GLY A 245 3.39 10.18 1.68
CA GLY A 245 2.80 10.08 0.33
C GLY A 245 1.57 9.16 0.27
N SER A 246 1.51 8.15 1.14
CA SER A 246 0.37 7.22 1.26
C SER A 246 -0.75 7.73 2.18
N GLY A 247 -0.58 8.93 2.78
CA GLY A 247 -1.55 9.49 3.73
C GLY A 247 -1.62 8.73 5.06
N ASN A 248 -0.50 8.21 5.52
CA ASN A 248 -0.38 7.39 6.74
C ASN A 248 -1.17 6.07 6.67
N ARG A 249 -1.24 5.44 5.49
CA ARG A 249 -1.97 4.18 5.28
C ARG A 249 -1.13 3.19 4.47
N PRO A 250 -1.03 1.91 4.92
CA PRO A 250 -1.41 1.43 6.24
C PRO A 250 -0.47 1.93 7.33
N ILE A 251 -0.96 2.11 8.56
CA ILE A 251 -0.13 2.42 9.72
C ILE A 251 -0.64 1.64 10.94
N SER A 252 0.26 1.20 11.81
CA SER A 252 -0.08 0.46 13.02
C SER A 252 0.80 0.91 14.17
N LYS A 253 0.25 1.73 15.07
CA LYS A 253 0.95 2.23 16.26
C LYS A 253 1.35 1.08 17.19
N ALA A 254 0.39 0.24 17.56
CA ALA A 254 0.63 -0.91 18.43
C ALA A 254 1.63 -1.90 17.79
N GLY A 255 1.54 -2.08 16.47
CA GLY A 255 2.45 -2.94 15.74
C GLY A 255 3.87 -2.42 15.69
N ALA A 256 4.08 -1.11 15.57
CA ALA A 256 5.43 -0.52 15.62
C ALA A 256 6.08 -0.72 16.99
N LEU A 257 5.34 -0.46 18.07
CA LEU A 257 5.83 -0.69 19.43
C LEU A 257 6.23 -2.15 19.63
N ARG A 258 5.38 -3.07 19.19
CA ARG A 258 5.64 -4.50 19.31
C ARG A 258 6.85 -4.93 18.49
N LEU A 259 6.97 -4.45 17.24
CA LEU A 259 8.11 -4.72 16.36
C LEU A 259 9.43 -4.27 17.01
N ILE A 260 9.48 -3.03 17.51
CA ILE A 260 10.69 -2.49 18.12
C ILE A 260 11.06 -3.30 19.38
N ARG A 261 10.09 -3.65 20.23
CA ARG A 261 10.31 -4.47 21.42
C ARG A 261 10.79 -5.88 21.09
N ASP A 262 10.25 -6.49 20.04
CA ASP A 262 10.67 -7.80 19.57
C ASP A 262 12.10 -7.75 19.01
N LEU A 263 12.42 -6.74 18.20
CA LEU A 263 13.78 -6.51 17.67
C LEU A 263 14.82 -6.36 18.81
N LEU A 264 14.48 -5.60 19.86
CA LEU A 264 15.39 -5.26 20.97
C LEU A 264 15.23 -6.19 22.18
N ALA A 265 14.51 -7.32 22.05
CA ALA A 265 14.24 -8.21 23.16
C ALA A 265 15.55 -8.73 23.81
N PRO A 266 15.57 -8.93 25.14
CA PRO A 266 16.72 -9.54 25.82
C PRO A 266 17.09 -10.89 25.22
N GLY A 267 18.39 -11.11 24.97
CA GLY A 267 18.89 -12.35 24.36
C GLY A 267 18.67 -12.46 22.86
N ALA A 268 18.21 -11.40 22.21
CA ALA A 268 17.99 -11.38 20.75
C ALA A 268 19.27 -11.22 19.92
N ASP A 269 20.36 -10.81 20.52
CA ASP A 269 21.59 -10.41 19.80
C ASP A 269 22.23 -11.55 18.99
N ALA A 270 22.13 -12.81 19.47
CA ALA A 270 22.65 -13.95 18.72
C ALA A 270 21.95 -14.18 17.35
N GLU A 271 20.63 -13.90 17.28
CA GLU A 271 19.89 -13.96 16.01
C GLU A 271 20.37 -12.83 15.06
N GLY A 272 20.59 -11.62 15.60
CA GLY A 272 21.12 -10.50 14.83
C GLY A 272 22.55 -10.72 14.36
N GLU A 273 23.42 -11.33 15.17
CA GLU A 273 24.79 -11.71 14.79
C GLU A 273 24.78 -12.72 13.64
N ALA A 274 23.94 -13.77 13.72
CA ALA A 274 23.77 -14.74 12.67
C ALA A 274 23.25 -14.08 11.37
N LEU A 275 22.21 -13.25 11.48
CA LEU A 275 21.69 -12.50 10.33
C LEU A 275 22.75 -11.58 9.74
N CYS A 276 23.53 -10.89 10.56
CA CYS A 276 24.59 -9.99 10.12
C CYS A 276 25.67 -10.74 9.31
N ALA A 277 26.03 -11.96 9.71
CA ALA A 277 26.98 -12.82 9.01
C ALA A 277 26.44 -13.34 7.67
N ASP A 278 25.14 -13.70 7.64
CA ASP A 278 24.50 -14.34 6.49
C ASP A 278 23.88 -13.38 5.49
N LEU A 279 23.64 -12.12 5.87
CA LEU A 279 23.02 -11.12 5.02
C LEU A 279 23.82 -10.92 3.73
N ARG A 280 23.17 -11.08 2.60
CA ARG A 280 23.71 -10.80 1.27
C ARG A 280 22.87 -9.71 0.63
N ILE A 281 23.55 -8.67 0.12
CA ILE A 281 22.92 -7.57 -0.62
C ILE A 281 23.29 -7.78 -2.09
N SER A 282 22.27 -8.02 -2.90
CA SER A 282 22.43 -8.16 -4.35
C SER A 282 22.81 -6.81 -4.98
N PRO A 283 23.53 -6.79 -6.10
CA PRO A 283 23.83 -5.55 -6.79
C PRO A 283 22.55 -4.81 -7.20
N PRO A 284 22.60 -3.45 -7.31
CA PRO A 284 21.46 -2.68 -7.76
C PRO A 284 21.12 -3.02 -9.22
N PRO A 285 19.83 -2.90 -9.61
CA PRO A 285 19.44 -3.07 -11.00
C PRO A 285 20.09 -1.99 -11.87
N GLU A 286 20.51 -2.37 -13.07
CA GLU A 286 21.01 -1.42 -14.05
C GLU A 286 19.86 -0.48 -14.47
N LEU A 287 20.07 0.82 -14.34
CA LEU A 287 19.08 1.78 -14.82
C LEU A 287 19.16 1.82 -16.35
N LEU A 288 18.09 1.42 -17.01
CA LEU A 288 17.95 1.72 -18.43
C LEU A 288 17.99 3.25 -18.60
N PRO A 289 18.78 3.77 -19.57
CA PRO A 289 18.81 5.19 -19.84
C PRO A 289 17.36 5.67 -20.12
N PRO A 290 16.98 6.88 -19.66
CA PRO A 290 15.70 7.45 -20.00
C PRO A 290 15.59 7.46 -21.54
N ARG A 291 14.45 6.97 -22.07
CA ARG A 291 14.19 7.08 -23.50
C ARG A 291 14.35 8.54 -23.92
N PRO A 292 15.10 8.82 -25.01
CA PRO A 292 15.14 10.17 -25.55
C PRO A 292 13.72 10.66 -25.80
N VAL A 293 13.41 11.86 -25.36
CA VAL A 293 12.06 12.48 -25.45
C VAL A 293 11.65 12.73 -26.91
N ASP A 294 12.58 12.56 -27.85
CA ASP A 294 12.42 12.89 -29.28
C ASP A 294 12.13 11.70 -30.20
N GLU A 295 12.04 10.47 -29.68
CA GLU A 295 11.59 9.36 -30.51
C GLU A 295 10.04 9.32 -30.50
N PRO A 296 9.36 9.62 -31.62
CA PRO A 296 7.93 9.44 -31.71
C PRO A 296 7.63 7.97 -31.42
N ALA A 297 6.73 7.73 -30.45
CA ALA A 297 6.29 6.39 -30.12
C ALA A 297 5.96 5.65 -31.40
N ALA A 298 6.59 4.50 -31.63
CA ALA A 298 6.21 3.64 -32.74
C ALA A 298 4.68 3.47 -32.71
N PRO A 299 3.99 3.61 -33.84
CA PRO A 299 2.54 3.53 -33.87
C PRO A 299 2.12 2.22 -33.20
N VAL A 300 1.39 2.34 -32.13
CA VAL A 300 0.77 1.19 -31.45
C VAL A 300 -0.12 0.53 -32.49
N PRO A 301 0.10 -0.73 -32.88
CA PRO A 301 -0.78 -1.40 -33.83
C PRO A 301 -2.21 -1.33 -33.25
N PRO A 302 -3.22 -1.10 -34.08
CA PRO A 302 -4.60 -0.95 -33.62
C PRO A 302 -5.02 -2.21 -32.88
N SER A 303 -5.12 -2.12 -31.59
CA SER A 303 -5.44 -3.24 -30.69
C SER A 303 -6.94 -3.33 -30.38
N VAL A 304 -7.79 -2.81 -31.25
CA VAL A 304 -9.23 -3.03 -31.15
C VAL A 304 -9.70 -3.54 -32.50
N PRO A 305 -10.17 -4.80 -32.61
CA PRO A 305 -10.88 -5.23 -33.80
C PRO A 305 -12.09 -4.31 -34.00
N ASP A 306 -12.24 -3.80 -35.22
CA ASP A 306 -13.36 -2.95 -35.57
C ASP A 306 -14.67 -3.69 -35.24
N MET A 307 -15.40 -3.18 -34.26
CA MET A 307 -16.70 -3.75 -33.85
C MET A 307 -17.70 -3.79 -35.00
N ALA A 308 -17.53 -2.92 -36.02
CA ALA A 308 -18.33 -2.96 -37.23
C ALA A 308 -17.99 -4.20 -38.06
N ALA A 309 -16.74 -4.63 -38.11
CA ALA A 309 -16.33 -5.85 -38.82
C ALA A 309 -16.81 -7.12 -38.10
N ILE A 310 -16.83 -7.12 -36.77
CA ILE A 310 -17.39 -8.24 -35.99
C ILE A 310 -18.90 -8.34 -36.15
N MET A 311 -19.60 -7.21 -36.17
CA MET A 311 -21.05 -7.18 -36.40
C MET A 311 -21.45 -7.58 -37.81
N ALA A 312 -20.62 -7.23 -38.81
CA ALA A 312 -20.83 -7.65 -40.20
C ALA A 312 -20.60 -9.16 -40.39
N ALA A 313 -19.62 -9.74 -39.71
CA ALA A 313 -19.40 -11.20 -39.72
C ALA A 313 -20.52 -11.99 -39.02
N TRP A 314 -21.16 -11.41 -38.01
CA TRP A 314 -22.34 -12.02 -37.35
C TRP A 314 -23.63 -11.90 -38.16
N ALA A 315 -23.81 -10.84 -38.94
CA ALA A 315 -24.96 -10.63 -39.80
C ALA A 315 -24.99 -11.55 -41.07
N GLY A 316 -23.85 -12.18 -41.39
CA GLY A 316 -23.69 -13.05 -42.55
C GLY A 316 -24.02 -14.54 -42.32
N GLN A 317 -24.34 -14.97 -41.11
CA GLN A 317 -24.73 -16.35 -40.83
C GLN A 317 -26.26 -16.47 -40.61
N ALA A 318 -26.98 -16.58 -41.72
CA ALA A 318 -28.39 -17.00 -41.68
C ALA A 318 -28.45 -18.50 -41.36
N PRO A 319 -29.38 -18.95 -40.45
CA PRO A 319 -29.52 -20.36 -40.17
C PRO A 319 -30.14 -21.11 -41.32
N ALA A 320 -29.59 -22.28 -41.62
CA ALA A 320 -30.05 -23.19 -42.62
C ALA A 320 -31.50 -23.65 -42.38
N THR A 321 -32.31 -23.59 -43.41
CA THR A 321 -33.69 -24.03 -43.47
C THR A 321 -33.86 -25.53 -43.22
N ALA A 322 -34.73 -25.92 -42.29
CA ALA A 322 -35.26 -27.26 -42.19
C ALA A 322 -36.56 -27.42 -43.05
N PRO A 323 -36.86 -28.62 -43.55
CA PRO A 323 -37.81 -28.79 -44.61
C PRO A 323 -39.28 -28.79 -44.17
N ALA A 324 -40.15 -28.42 -45.14
CA ALA A 324 -41.59 -28.27 -45.04
C ALA A 324 -42.35 -29.57 -44.86
N GLY A 325 -43.46 -29.49 -44.10
CA GLY A 325 -44.49 -30.52 -44.01
C GLY A 325 -45.85 -29.98 -43.57
N ALA A 326 -46.77 -29.88 -44.56
CA ALA A 326 -48.22 -30.01 -44.57
C ALA A 326 -49.14 -29.09 -43.76
N ALA A 327 -49.80 -28.22 -44.50
CA ALA A 327 -51.26 -28.04 -44.68
C ALA A 327 -52.20 -27.85 -43.47
N GLY A 328 -52.98 -26.74 -43.52
CA GLY A 328 -54.20 -26.53 -42.75
C GLY A 328 -54.80 -25.13 -42.91
N GLN A 329 -55.84 -25.05 -43.61
CA GLN A 329 -56.63 -23.90 -44.10
C GLN A 329 -57.28 -23.04 -42.99
N ALA A 330 -57.46 -21.79 -43.22
CA ALA A 330 -58.69 -20.97 -43.36
C ALA A 330 -58.50 -19.55 -42.77
N GLY A 331 -58.76 -18.57 -43.59
CA GLY A 331 -58.88 -17.15 -43.22
C GLY A 331 -60.32 -16.80 -42.81
N PRO A 332 -60.84 -15.56 -43.02
CA PRO A 332 -60.26 -14.22 -43.06
C PRO A 332 -61.04 -13.17 -42.22
N GLY A 333 -60.60 -11.98 -42.13
CA GLY A 333 -61.44 -10.83 -41.72
C GLY A 333 -60.55 -9.74 -41.08
N ALA A 334 -60.26 -8.74 -41.73
CA ALA A 334 -60.86 -7.53 -42.22
C ALA A 334 -60.72 -6.32 -41.28
N ARG A 335 -59.98 -5.33 -41.85
CA ARG A 335 -60.25 -3.87 -41.83
C ARG A 335 -60.10 -3.11 -40.54
N THR A 336 -59.48 -2.03 -40.49
CA THR A 336 -59.31 -0.72 -41.13
C THR A 336 -58.94 0.29 -40.06
N SER A 337 -58.10 1.12 -40.31
CA SER A 337 -57.97 2.55 -40.61
C SER A 337 -57.56 3.40 -39.44
N ALA A 338 -56.55 4.11 -39.58
CA ALA A 338 -56.34 5.48 -40.05
C ALA A 338 -56.14 6.49 -38.91
N ALA A 339 -55.00 7.16 -39.04
CA ALA A 339 -54.75 8.59 -38.96
C ALA A 339 -55.14 9.42 -37.72
N GLY A 340 -54.22 10.29 -37.34
CA GLY A 340 -54.57 11.49 -36.65
C GLY A 340 -53.41 12.15 -35.90
N ALA A 341 -52.96 13.17 -36.52
CA ALA A 341 -51.97 14.19 -36.13
C ALA A 341 -52.35 15.00 -34.89
N GLY A 342 -51.32 15.60 -34.26
CA GLY A 342 -51.36 17.00 -33.87
C GLY A 342 -51.42 17.29 -32.36
N GLY A 343 -50.60 18.21 -31.96
CA GLY A 343 -50.93 19.12 -30.90
C GLY A 343 -49.84 19.39 -29.85
N ALA A 344 -49.12 20.46 -30.06
CA ALA A 344 -48.32 21.16 -29.07
C ALA A 344 -49.21 21.75 -27.94
N GLY A 345 -48.68 21.84 -26.74
CA GLY A 345 -49.31 22.48 -25.63
C GLY A 345 -48.35 22.84 -24.51
N THR A 346 -47.79 24.03 -24.62
CA THR A 346 -47.17 24.81 -23.55
C THR A 346 -48.20 25.21 -22.52
N VAL A 347 -47.91 25.03 -21.22
CA VAL A 347 -48.54 25.82 -20.15
C VAL A 347 -47.48 26.15 -19.13
N ALA A 348 -47.23 27.44 -19.00
CA ALA A 348 -46.65 28.11 -17.85
C ALA A 348 -47.73 28.41 -16.83
N LEU A 349 -47.38 28.55 -15.55
CA LEU A 349 -47.89 29.48 -14.53
C LEU A 349 -47.34 29.08 -13.18
N GLU A 350 -46.55 29.96 -12.57
CA GLU A 350 -46.90 30.84 -11.42
C GLU A 350 -47.17 30.06 -10.12
N GLY A 351 -46.60 30.34 -8.99
CA GLY A 351 -46.21 31.54 -8.32
C GLY A 351 -45.75 31.23 -6.89
N VAL A 352 -44.96 32.09 -6.36
CA VAL A 352 -44.40 32.26 -5.00
C VAL A 352 -45.52 32.40 -3.97
N PRO A 353 -45.38 32.14 -2.62
CA PRO A 353 -44.63 33.08 -1.82
C PRO A 353 -43.77 32.53 -0.65
N SER A 354 -42.80 33.36 -0.29
CA SER A 354 -41.99 33.44 0.92
C SER A 354 -42.80 33.48 2.21
N GLN A 355 -42.31 32.85 3.27
CA GLN A 355 -42.49 33.34 4.65
C GLN A 355 -41.15 33.26 5.40
N GLU A 356 -40.68 34.46 5.75
CA GLU A 356 -39.75 34.74 6.82
C GLU A 356 -40.43 34.48 8.16
N GLU A 357 -39.77 33.76 9.04
CA GLU A 357 -40.02 33.85 10.47
C GLU A 357 -38.71 34.12 11.21
N ARG A 358 -38.62 35.35 11.72
CA ARG A 358 -37.65 35.86 12.68
C ARG A 358 -37.93 35.24 14.04
N ILE A 359 -36.90 34.69 14.69
CA ILE A 359 -36.84 34.63 16.15
C ILE A 359 -35.50 35.22 16.59
N GLU A 360 -35.62 36.30 17.35
CA GLU A 360 -34.56 37.01 18.07
C GLU A 360 -34.08 36.21 19.30
N GLY A 361 -32.77 36.32 19.59
CA GLY A 361 -32.45 36.55 20.98
C GLY A 361 -31.31 35.74 21.60
N ARG A 362 -30.22 36.46 21.88
CA ARG A 362 -29.19 36.34 22.94
C ARG A 362 -27.98 35.47 22.62
N GLY A 363 -26.82 36.03 22.35
CA GLY A 363 -25.93 36.71 23.30
C GLY A 363 -24.81 35.79 23.69
N GLY A 364 -23.55 36.04 23.26
CA GLY A 364 -22.40 35.38 23.84
C GLY A 364 -21.17 35.34 22.91
N GLU A 365 -20.42 36.40 22.96
CA GLU A 365 -18.94 36.52 22.88
C GLU A 365 -18.15 35.90 21.72
N VAL A 366 -17.68 36.82 20.89
CA VAL A 366 -16.63 36.74 19.90
C VAL A 366 -15.28 36.86 20.62
N PHE A 367 -14.38 35.87 20.44
CA PHE A 367 -12.96 36.07 20.71
C PHE A 367 -12.21 36.29 19.40
N VAL A 368 -11.74 37.53 19.24
CA VAL A 368 -10.83 37.97 18.18
C VAL A 368 -9.39 37.74 18.64
N ALA A 369 -8.60 37.15 17.77
CA ALA A 369 -7.15 37.00 17.93
C ALA A 369 -6.48 38.39 17.81
N GLY A 370 -5.72 38.76 18.82
CA GLY A 370 -4.86 39.93 18.86
C GLY A 370 -3.40 39.59 19.02
N THR A 371 -2.65 40.18 18.18
CA THR A 371 -1.20 40.31 18.03
C THR A 371 -0.41 40.58 19.30
N SER A 372 0.83 40.02 19.32
CA SER A 372 1.94 40.36 20.23
C SER A 372 2.27 41.87 20.26
N PRO A 373 2.83 42.39 21.38
CA PRO A 373 4.20 42.92 21.30
C PRO A 373 5.11 42.59 22.50
N GLN A 374 6.42 42.68 22.21
CA GLN A 374 7.55 42.69 23.13
C GLN A 374 7.48 43.87 24.12
N THR A 375 7.98 43.68 25.36
CA THR A 375 9.03 44.51 25.99
C THR A 375 9.33 44.05 27.42
N SER A 376 10.60 43.80 27.66
CA SER A 376 11.53 44.20 28.72
C SER A 376 11.13 44.30 30.20
N ALA A 377 11.99 43.60 30.98
CA ALA A 377 12.75 44.02 32.16
C ALA A 377 12.16 43.84 33.58
N SER A 378 13.01 43.24 34.40
CA SER A 378 13.43 43.59 35.77
C SER A 378 12.96 42.75 36.95
N ALA A 379 13.93 41.96 37.45
CA ALA A 379 14.39 41.76 38.84
C ALA A 379 13.38 41.50 39.98
N ALA A 380 13.54 40.39 40.67
CA ALA A 380 13.96 40.27 42.07
C ALA A 380 13.83 38.84 42.64
N ALA A 381 14.93 38.31 43.07
CA ALA A 381 15.31 37.58 44.28
C ALA A 381 14.31 36.65 44.99
N GLY A 382 14.75 35.42 45.20
CA GLY A 382 14.21 34.49 46.20
C GLY A 382 14.75 33.07 46.07
N LYS A 383 15.91 32.75 46.67
CA LYS A 383 16.32 31.39 47.00
C LYS A 383 15.53 30.88 48.22
N PRO A 384 15.33 29.55 48.39
CA PRO A 384 16.36 28.74 49.04
C PRO A 384 16.48 27.26 48.66
N SER A 385 17.71 26.75 48.89
CA SER A 385 18.17 25.44 49.39
C SER A 385 17.59 24.15 48.77
N GLY A 386 18.29 23.29 48.11
CA GLY A 386 19.49 22.60 48.54
C GLY A 386 19.18 21.20 49.05
N LYS A 387 19.35 20.16 48.20
CA LYS A 387 19.77 18.82 48.61
C LYS A 387 20.55 18.17 47.49
N GLN A 388 21.85 18.12 47.68
CA GLN A 388 22.77 17.26 46.96
C GLN A 388 22.52 15.81 47.39
N VAL A 389 22.47 14.88 46.44
CA VAL A 389 22.72 13.47 46.70
C VAL A 389 23.95 13.07 45.91
N ALA A 390 24.92 12.53 46.64
CA ALA A 390 26.25 12.20 46.23
C ALA A 390 26.33 10.95 45.36
N LEU A 391 27.23 10.99 44.37
CA LEU A 391 27.77 9.84 43.63
C LEU A 391 28.81 9.10 44.47
N PRO A 392 28.91 7.77 44.45
CA PRO A 392 30.06 7.03 44.97
C PRO A 392 31.16 6.87 43.89
N PRO A 393 32.44 6.66 44.33
CA PRO A 393 33.62 6.87 43.51
C PRO A 393 34.05 5.65 42.68
N GLN A 394 34.74 5.97 41.61
CA GLN A 394 35.53 5.06 40.78
C GLN A 394 36.74 4.50 41.50
N SER A 395 37.06 3.23 41.28
CA SER A 395 38.34 2.63 41.61
C SER A 395 38.92 1.91 40.37
N SER A 396 40.05 2.39 39.89
CA SER A 396 41.01 1.71 38.99
C SER A 396 42.28 1.39 39.79
N PRO A 397 43.32 0.77 39.23
CA PRO A 397 43.52 -0.64 38.94
C PRO A 397 44.74 -1.20 39.69
N VAL A 398 44.89 -2.51 39.75
CA VAL A 398 46.20 -3.11 40.14
C VAL A 398 46.57 -4.22 39.17
N ALA A 399 47.81 -4.09 38.74
CA ALA A 399 48.56 -4.98 37.87
C ALA A 399 49.11 -6.22 38.59
N GLY A 400 49.33 -7.29 37.85
CA GLY A 400 50.50 -8.08 38.11
C GLY A 400 50.42 -9.59 38.02
N ARG A 401 51.18 -10.10 37.07
CA ARG A 401 52.11 -11.27 37.07
C ARG A 401 51.64 -12.64 36.57
N LYS A 402 52.14 -12.96 35.39
CA LYS A 402 53.06 -14.07 34.95
C LYS A 402 52.94 -15.42 35.67
N THR A 403 52.74 -16.53 34.90
CA THR A 403 53.77 -17.48 34.41
C THR A 403 53.17 -18.78 33.92
N GLY A 404 53.82 -19.33 32.88
CA GLY A 404 54.06 -20.74 32.59
C GLY A 404 52.93 -21.45 31.83
N GLY A 405 53.04 -21.89 30.64
CA GLY A 405 54.11 -22.66 29.97
C GLY A 405 53.76 -24.16 30.00
N ALA A 406 53.34 -24.70 28.84
CA ALA A 406 53.69 -26.08 28.35
C ALA A 406 52.84 -26.43 27.11
N THR A 407 53.46 -26.50 26.04
CA THR A 407 53.64 -27.47 24.94
C THR A 407 52.84 -28.77 24.91
N ALA A 408 52.34 -29.08 23.74
CA ALA A 408 52.37 -30.31 22.95
C ALA A 408 50.95 -30.61 22.40
N ALA A 409 50.75 -30.87 21.18
CA ALA A 409 51.24 -31.65 20.08
C ALA A 409 50.03 -32.01 19.18
N THR A 410 50.17 -31.64 17.96
CA THR A 410 49.73 -32.32 16.72
C THR A 410 48.81 -33.53 16.80
N ALA A 411 47.69 -33.44 16.10
CA ALA A 411 47.18 -34.52 15.27
C ALA A 411 46.20 -33.98 14.21
N THR A 412 46.64 -34.06 12.95
CA THR A 412 45.81 -33.98 11.75
C THR A 412 45.12 -35.31 11.51
N PRO A 413 43.91 -35.34 11.00
CA PRO A 413 43.58 -36.37 10.02
C PRO A 413 43.01 -35.77 8.71
N SER A 414 43.69 -36.17 7.69
CA SER A 414 43.33 -36.61 6.34
C SER A 414 41.99 -36.21 5.72
N ILE A 415 42.17 -35.56 4.60
CA ILE A 415 41.32 -35.33 3.45
C ILE A 415 40.55 -36.57 2.99
N MET A 416 39.21 -36.41 2.85
CA MET A 416 38.42 -37.19 1.89
C MET A 416 37.76 -36.24 0.90
N GLN A 417 38.26 -36.30 -0.33
CA GLN A 417 37.68 -35.67 -1.52
C GLN A 417 36.32 -36.31 -1.84
N LYS A 418 35.34 -35.46 -2.15
CA LYS A 418 34.15 -35.81 -2.95
C LYS A 418 34.10 -34.95 -4.20
N PRO A 419 33.60 -35.49 -5.31
CA PRO A 419 33.86 -34.99 -6.65
C PRO A 419 32.97 -33.80 -7.04
N GLY A 420 33.52 -32.94 -7.90
CA GLY A 420 32.91 -31.74 -8.40
C GLY A 420 31.63 -31.98 -9.21
N LEU A 421 30.67 -31.10 -9.02
CA LEU A 421 29.62 -30.83 -9.98
C LEU A 421 29.98 -29.55 -10.75
N MET A 422 30.19 -29.73 -12.05
CA MET A 422 30.36 -28.67 -13.02
C MET A 422 29.05 -27.89 -13.18
N ALA A 423 29.13 -26.57 -13.14
CA ALA A 423 28.06 -25.68 -13.55
C ALA A 423 27.88 -25.73 -15.08
N PRO A 424 26.66 -25.78 -15.61
CA PRO A 424 26.44 -25.62 -17.04
C PRO A 424 26.50 -24.16 -17.46
N ALA A 425 27.21 -23.91 -18.56
CA ALA A 425 27.39 -22.64 -19.23
C ALA A 425 26.04 -22.05 -19.69
N VAL A 426 25.87 -20.74 -19.42
CA VAL A 426 24.76 -19.95 -19.94
C VAL A 426 25.08 -19.53 -21.37
N ALA A 427 24.30 -19.99 -22.34
CA ALA A 427 24.31 -19.47 -23.70
C ALA A 427 23.44 -18.22 -23.76
N VAL A 428 24.05 -17.11 -24.17
CA VAL A 428 23.38 -15.85 -24.48
C VAL A 428 22.78 -15.97 -25.89
N GLY A 429 21.47 -15.87 -26.00
CA GLY A 429 20.74 -15.80 -27.25
C GLY A 429 19.56 -14.86 -27.14
N ASP A 430 19.56 -13.92 -28.01
CA ASP A 430 18.62 -12.90 -28.51
C ASP A 430 17.33 -12.53 -27.76
N ALA A 431 17.07 -11.24 -27.86
CA ALA A 431 16.01 -10.43 -27.27
C ALA A 431 14.58 -10.99 -27.48
N GLY A 432 13.80 -10.99 -26.41
CA GLY A 432 12.34 -11.10 -26.47
C GLY A 432 11.80 -12.42 -25.87
N ASN A 433 11.28 -12.36 -24.66
CA ASN A 433 10.66 -13.46 -23.93
C ASN A 433 11.62 -14.32 -23.08
N VAL A 434 11.84 -13.93 -21.87
CA VAL A 434 12.43 -14.83 -20.86
C VAL A 434 11.43 -15.95 -20.59
N ARG A 435 11.55 -17.03 -21.33
CA ARG A 435 10.96 -18.33 -20.96
C ARG A 435 11.81 -18.90 -19.84
N VAL A 436 11.36 -18.73 -18.61
CA VAL A 436 11.84 -19.54 -17.49
C VAL A 436 11.42 -20.96 -17.80
N ARG A 437 12.41 -21.84 -18.06
CA ARG A 437 12.18 -23.28 -18.16
C ARG A 437 11.59 -23.73 -16.82
N PRO A 438 10.53 -24.56 -16.81
CA PRO A 438 10.06 -25.18 -15.57
C PRO A 438 11.15 -26.13 -15.07
N GLU A 439 11.54 -25.95 -13.81
CA GLU A 439 12.27 -26.97 -13.07
C GLU A 439 11.44 -28.26 -13.07
N PRO A 440 12.02 -29.44 -13.32
CA PRO A 440 11.31 -30.70 -13.23
C PRO A 440 11.12 -31.06 -11.75
N GLY A 441 9.91 -30.82 -11.22
CA GLY A 441 9.60 -31.18 -9.84
C GLY A 441 8.30 -30.63 -9.24
N VAL A 442 7.53 -29.82 -9.93
CA VAL A 442 6.17 -29.47 -9.45
C VAL A 442 5.20 -30.48 -10.05
N GLY A 443 5.03 -31.56 -9.29
CA GLY A 443 4.20 -32.68 -9.66
C GLY A 443 2.72 -32.40 -9.42
N ALA A 444 1.94 -33.15 -10.17
CA ALA A 444 0.57 -33.56 -9.97
C ALA A 444 -0.47 -32.42 -9.82
N VAL A 445 -1.25 -32.28 -10.87
CA VAL A 445 -2.56 -31.62 -10.91
C VAL A 445 -3.39 -32.03 -9.68
N GLY A 446 -3.65 -31.10 -8.77
CA GLY A 446 -4.53 -31.31 -7.63
C GLY A 446 -5.99 -31.32 -8.11
N ARG A 447 -6.82 -32.18 -7.52
CA ARG A 447 -8.28 -32.12 -7.69
C ARG A 447 -8.89 -31.53 -6.41
N PRO A 448 -9.96 -30.74 -6.52
CA PRO A 448 -10.68 -30.29 -5.34
C PRO A 448 -11.29 -31.49 -4.61
N PRO A 449 -11.50 -31.41 -3.28
CA PRO A 449 -12.25 -32.43 -2.55
C PRO A 449 -13.69 -32.52 -3.09
N GLU A 450 -14.36 -33.64 -2.83
CA GLU A 450 -15.74 -33.84 -3.31
C GLU A 450 -16.72 -32.79 -2.83
N HIS A 451 -16.48 -32.24 -1.64
CA HIS A 451 -17.32 -31.19 -1.05
C HIS A 451 -16.46 -30.05 -0.52
N TYR A 452 -16.37 -28.97 -1.28
CA TYR A 452 -15.78 -27.73 -0.84
C TYR A 452 -16.77 -26.57 -0.91
N LEU A 453 -16.55 -25.58 -0.06
CA LEU A 453 -17.37 -24.38 0.01
C LEU A 453 -16.45 -23.17 -0.19
N VAL A 454 -16.86 -22.23 -1.03
CA VAL A 454 -16.17 -20.95 -1.21
C VAL A 454 -17.07 -19.83 -0.71
N PHE A 455 -16.58 -18.92 0.11
CA PHE A 455 -17.43 -17.89 0.70
C PHE A 455 -16.74 -16.54 0.80
N ASP A 456 -17.55 -15.50 0.94
CA ASP A 456 -17.16 -14.12 1.18
C ASP A 456 -18.22 -13.39 2.00
N VAL A 457 -17.87 -12.31 2.71
CA VAL A 457 -18.75 -11.58 3.62
C VAL A 457 -18.61 -10.07 3.45
N GLU A 458 -19.76 -9.40 3.27
CA GLU A 458 -19.86 -7.96 3.28
C GLU A 458 -20.41 -7.42 4.61
N THR A 459 -19.94 -6.26 5.04
CA THR A 459 -20.23 -5.73 6.37
C THR A 459 -21.22 -4.58 6.37
N ARG A 460 -21.92 -4.37 7.51
CA ARG A 460 -22.84 -3.24 7.74
C ARG A 460 -22.11 -1.96 8.13
N ARG A 461 -20.94 -2.09 8.75
CA ARG A 461 -20.14 -0.97 9.29
C ARG A 461 -18.69 -1.07 8.84
N SER A 462 -18.09 0.07 8.62
CA SER A 462 -16.66 0.19 8.30
C SER A 462 -15.79 0.00 9.54
N ALA A 463 -14.48 -0.22 9.32
CA ALA A 463 -13.50 -0.27 10.39
C ALA A 463 -13.47 1.03 11.20
N ALA A 464 -13.67 2.19 10.55
CA ALA A 464 -13.70 3.49 11.22
C ALA A 464 -14.87 3.61 12.21
N GLU A 465 -16.06 3.08 11.86
CA GLU A 465 -17.25 3.15 12.70
C GLU A 465 -17.19 2.24 13.93
N VAL A 466 -16.39 1.17 13.87
CA VAL A 466 -16.26 0.23 15.00
C VAL A 466 -15.00 0.43 15.84
N GLY A 467 -14.14 1.43 15.48
CA GLY A 467 -12.92 1.75 16.21
C GLY A 467 -11.69 0.94 15.78
N GLY A 468 -11.65 0.46 14.53
CA GLY A 468 -10.47 -0.17 13.93
C GLY A 468 -10.70 -1.60 13.44
N TRP A 469 -9.77 -2.11 12.64
CA TRP A 469 -9.81 -3.44 12.04
C TRP A 469 -9.74 -4.58 13.06
N ASN A 470 -9.20 -4.34 14.25
CA ASN A 470 -9.15 -5.29 15.37
C ASN A 470 -10.51 -5.50 16.05
N ARG A 471 -11.53 -4.76 15.63
CA ARG A 471 -12.92 -4.89 16.07
C ARG A 471 -13.85 -5.32 14.94
N ALA A 472 -13.36 -6.15 14.03
CA ALA A 472 -14.14 -6.67 12.91
C ALA A 472 -15.37 -7.46 13.39
N ASP A 473 -15.32 -8.08 14.57
CA ASP A 473 -16.44 -8.71 15.26
C ASP A 473 -17.65 -7.78 15.49
N ARG A 474 -17.44 -6.46 15.47
CA ARG A 474 -18.50 -5.45 15.65
C ARG A 474 -19.07 -4.89 14.35
N MET A 475 -18.49 -5.25 13.20
CA MET A 475 -18.91 -4.69 11.91
C MET A 475 -20.31 -5.15 11.49
N GLY A 476 -20.76 -6.31 11.94
CA GLY A 476 -22.00 -6.92 11.51
C GLY A 476 -21.94 -7.39 10.06
N VAL A 477 -22.84 -8.27 9.66
CA VAL A 477 -22.91 -8.83 8.30
C VAL A 477 -24.08 -8.19 7.55
N SER A 478 -23.81 -7.55 6.41
CA SER A 478 -24.87 -7.11 5.50
C SER A 478 -25.37 -8.27 4.66
N ILE A 479 -24.47 -8.93 3.96
CA ILE A 479 -24.69 -10.11 3.13
C ILE A 479 -23.48 -11.03 3.27
N ALA A 480 -23.71 -12.33 3.28
CA ALA A 480 -22.72 -13.35 3.02
C ALA A 480 -23.16 -14.20 1.85
N VAL A 481 -22.21 -14.62 1.01
CA VAL A 481 -22.48 -15.53 -0.11
C VAL A 481 -21.55 -16.73 0.00
N ALA A 482 -22.08 -17.92 -0.27
CA ALA A 482 -21.29 -19.13 -0.37
C ALA A 482 -21.66 -19.91 -1.62
N TYR A 483 -20.65 -20.42 -2.33
CA TYR A 483 -20.77 -21.46 -3.34
C TYR A 483 -20.54 -22.81 -2.68
N ASP A 484 -21.47 -23.73 -2.88
CA ASP A 484 -21.40 -25.11 -2.37
C ASP A 484 -21.20 -26.07 -3.55
N SER A 485 -20.02 -26.72 -3.62
CA SER A 485 -19.65 -27.58 -4.75
C SER A 485 -20.53 -28.86 -4.87
N ARG A 486 -21.19 -29.28 -3.78
CA ARG A 486 -22.11 -30.44 -3.82
C ARG A 486 -23.45 -30.08 -4.44
N ALA A 487 -23.92 -28.85 -4.19
CA ALA A 487 -25.14 -28.33 -4.79
C ALA A 487 -24.90 -27.73 -6.18
N ASP A 488 -23.64 -27.41 -6.49
CA ASP A 488 -23.20 -26.63 -7.66
C ASP A 488 -23.97 -25.31 -7.80
N ASP A 489 -24.17 -24.63 -6.67
CA ASP A 489 -24.96 -23.39 -6.62
C ASP A 489 -24.45 -22.43 -5.54
N PHE A 490 -24.90 -21.17 -5.67
CA PHE A 490 -24.58 -20.08 -4.74
C PHE A 490 -25.77 -19.80 -3.81
N PHE A 491 -25.46 -19.63 -2.55
CA PHE A 491 -26.41 -19.33 -1.50
C PHE A 491 -26.10 -17.98 -0.88
N THR A 492 -27.12 -17.14 -0.73
CA THR A 492 -27.01 -15.80 -0.14
C THR A 492 -27.65 -15.80 1.24
N TYR A 493 -26.96 -15.21 2.20
CA TYR A 493 -27.37 -15.17 3.60
C TYR A 493 -27.39 -13.74 4.12
N THR A 494 -28.46 -13.37 4.81
CA THR A 494 -28.45 -12.20 5.70
C THR A 494 -27.82 -12.58 7.04
N GLN A 495 -27.58 -11.60 7.91
CA GLN A 495 -27.02 -11.87 9.24
C GLN A 495 -27.87 -12.87 10.06
N GLU A 496 -29.18 -12.81 9.90
CA GLU A 496 -30.15 -13.68 10.59
C GLU A 496 -30.08 -15.13 10.09
N ALA A 497 -29.66 -15.32 8.82
CA ALA A 497 -29.51 -16.64 8.18
C ALA A 497 -28.11 -17.25 8.32
N LEU A 498 -27.18 -16.60 9.03
CA LEU A 498 -25.83 -17.13 9.26
C LEU A 498 -25.77 -18.54 9.88
N PRO A 499 -26.71 -18.99 10.74
CA PRO A 499 -26.71 -20.37 11.21
C PRO A 499 -26.73 -21.41 10.09
N GLU A 500 -27.40 -21.13 8.96
CA GLU A 500 -27.43 -22.00 7.79
C GLU A 500 -26.09 -22.04 7.06
N LEU A 501 -25.42 -20.87 6.93
CA LEU A 501 -24.06 -20.78 6.43
C LEU A 501 -23.10 -21.62 7.28
N PHE A 502 -23.15 -21.47 8.61
CA PHE A 502 -22.31 -22.25 9.54
C PHE A 502 -22.55 -23.76 9.45
N ALA A 503 -23.80 -24.19 9.24
CA ALA A 503 -24.11 -25.60 9.04
C ALA A 503 -23.45 -26.15 7.75
N ARG A 504 -23.47 -25.37 6.65
CA ARG A 504 -22.80 -25.75 5.40
C ARG A 504 -21.27 -25.74 5.55
N MET A 505 -20.68 -24.72 6.20
CA MET A 505 -19.24 -24.65 6.46
C MET A 505 -18.74 -25.88 7.24
N ARG A 506 -19.49 -26.33 8.23
CA ARG A 506 -19.16 -27.54 9.02
C ARG A 506 -19.32 -28.85 8.25
N ALA A 507 -20.19 -28.88 7.26
CA ALA A 507 -20.40 -30.06 6.41
C ALA A 507 -19.37 -30.19 5.29
N ALA A 508 -18.68 -29.11 4.94
CA ALA A 508 -17.68 -29.09 3.88
C ALA A 508 -16.36 -29.76 4.32
N GLN A 509 -15.72 -30.46 3.39
CA GLN A 509 -14.37 -31.01 3.57
C GLN A 509 -13.29 -29.94 3.47
N LEU A 510 -13.61 -28.81 2.83
CA LEU A 510 -12.74 -27.65 2.70
C LEU A 510 -13.57 -26.36 2.60
N VAL A 511 -13.21 -25.36 3.37
CA VAL A 511 -13.77 -24.00 3.30
C VAL A 511 -12.71 -23.06 2.73
N VAL A 512 -12.99 -22.49 1.56
CA VAL A 512 -12.08 -21.62 0.82
C VAL A 512 -12.54 -20.18 0.92
N GLY A 513 -11.61 -19.27 1.10
CA GLY A 513 -11.87 -17.83 1.04
C GLY A 513 -10.66 -17.04 0.59
N PHE A 514 -10.84 -15.75 0.44
CA PHE A 514 -9.76 -14.82 0.12
C PHE A 514 -9.60 -13.79 1.24
N ASN A 515 -8.48 -13.81 1.97
CA ASN A 515 -8.27 -13.03 3.20
C ASN A 515 -9.20 -13.43 4.35
N SER A 516 -9.85 -14.56 4.23
CA SER A 516 -10.93 -15.00 5.11
C SER A 516 -10.46 -15.26 6.55
N PHE A 517 -9.26 -15.79 6.74
CA PHE A 517 -8.72 -16.06 8.08
C PHE A 517 -8.51 -14.78 8.90
N ARG A 518 -8.26 -13.68 8.23
CA ARG A 518 -8.00 -12.40 8.90
C ARG A 518 -9.24 -11.54 9.04
N PHE A 519 -10.13 -11.54 8.06
CA PHE A 519 -11.25 -10.62 8.01
C PHE A 519 -12.59 -11.33 8.22
N ASP A 520 -13.01 -12.19 7.31
CA ASP A 520 -14.33 -12.80 7.35
C ASP A 520 -14.56 -13.63 8.61
N TYR A 521 -13.57 -14.40 9.05
CA TYR A 521 -13.66 -15.16 10.28
C TYR A 521 -13.76 -14.26 11.52
N ALA A 522 -13.09 -13.10 11.50
CA ALA A 522 -13.20 -12.14 12.59
C ALA A 522 -14.60 -11.50 12.64
N VAL A 523 -15.18 -11.16 11.49
CA VAL A 523 -16.56 -10.65 11.39
C VAL A 523 -17.56 -11.71 11.85
N LEU A 524 -17.44 -12.94 11.34
CA LEU A 524 -18.35 -14.04 11.63
C LEU A 524 -18.22 -14.59 13.07
N SER A 525 -17.06 -14.37 13.74
CA SER A 525 -16.81 -14.87 15.08
C SER A 525 -17.81 -14.35 16.14
N ALA A 526 -18.40 -13.15 15.89
CA ALA A 526 -19.45 -12.60 16.75
C ALA A 526 -20.77 -13.40 16.71
N PHE A 527 -20.95 -14.24 15.69
CA PHE A 527 -22.20 -14.98 15.42
C PHE A 527 -22.02 -16.49 15.46
N ALA A 528 -20.79 -16.98 15.29
CA ALA A 528 -20.51 -18.41 15.20
C ALA A 528 -20.59 -19.08 16.58
N PRO A 529 -21.30 -20.23 16.71
CA PRO A 529 -21.39 -20.99 17.96
C PRO A 529 -20.16 -21.92 18.17
N PHE A 530 -19.13 -21.80 17.35
CA PHE A 530 -17.91 -22.60 17.40
C PHE A 530 -16.72 -21.79 16.87
N GLU A 531 -15.52 -22.28 17.10
CA GLU A 531 -14.30 -21.65 16.60
C GLU A 531 -14.15 -21.89 15.08
N LEU A 532 -14.27 -20.83 14.28
CA LEU A 532 -14.22 -20.92 12.81
C LEU A 532 -12.87 -21.41 12.30
N ARG A 533 -11.78 -21.17 13.04
CA ARG A 533 -10.43 -21.64 12.69
C ARG A 533 -10.25 -23.15 12.82
N ALA A 534 -11.16 -23.83 13.54
CA ALA A 534 -11.17 -25.28 13.62
C ALA A 534 -11.71 -25.94 12.34
N LEU A 535 -12.30 -25.15 11.42
CA LEU A 535 -12.73 -25.66 10.13
C LEU A 535 -11.54 -25.99 9.23
N PRO A 536 -11.64 -27.02 8.37
CA PRO A 536 -10.65 -27.28 7.33
C PRO A 536 -10.66 -26.12 6.32
N GLY A 537 -9.78 -25.14 6.51
CA GLY A 537 -9.82 -23.88 5.80
C GLY A 537 -8.63 -23.67 4.86
N LEU A 538 -8.85 -22.98 3.74
CA LEU A 538 -7.84 -22.51 2.81
C LEU A 538 -8.08 -21.02 2.51
N ASP A 539 -7.12 -20.18 2.83
CA ASP A 539 -7.11 -18.76 2.47
C ASP A 539 -6.15 -18.55 1.30
N LEU A 540 -6.69 -18.21 0.12
CA LEU A 540 -5.90 -18.04 -1.10
C LEU A 540 -4.88 -16.91 -0.96
N LEU A 541 -5.29 -15.79 -0.32
CA LEU A 541 -4.36 -14.68 -0.13
C LEU A 541 -3.17 -15.08 0.73
N ARG A 542 -3.39 -15.90 1.77
CA ARG A 542 -2.30 -16.40 2.61
C ARG A 542 -1.32 -17.23 1.79
N ARG A 543 -1.79 -18.17 0.95
CA ARG A 543 -0.93 -18.98 0.09
C ARG A 543 -0.13 -18.16 -0.92
N VAL A 544 -0.77 -17.15 -1.53
CA VAL A 544 -0.09 -16.18 -2.41
C VAL A 544 0.94 -15.37 -1.64
N GLN A 545 0.60 -14.91 -0.44
CA GLN A 545 1.48 -14.15 0.43
C GLN A 545 2.68 -14.99 0.90
N ASP A 546 2.50 -16.27 1.21
CA ASP A 546 3.58 -17.19 1.59
C ASP A 546 4.64 -17.30 0.47
N SER A 547 4.23 -17.19 -0.79
CA SER A 547 5.13 -17.21 -1.94
C SER A 547 5.74 -15.85 -2.26
N LEU A 548 4.92 -14.79 -2.28
CA LEU A 548 5.35 -13.44 -2.68
C LEU A 548 5.92 -12.61 -1.54
N LYS A 549 5.66 -12.97 -0.28
CA LYS A 549 5.98 -12.22 0.93
C LYS A 549 5.30 -10.83 1.01
N TYR A 550 4.31 -10.56 0.16
CA TYR A 550 3.44 -9.37 0.21
C TYR A 550 2.03 -9.72 -0.30
N ARG A 551 1.08 -8.84 0.01
CA ARG A 551 -0.34 -9.05 -0.31
C ARG A 551 -0.66 -8.54 -1.71
N VAL A 552 -1.45 -9.31 -2.43
CA VAL A 552 -2.02 -8.96 -3.73
C VAL A 552 -3.54 -8.96 -3.59
N SER A 553 -4.24 -8.00 -4.20
CA SER A 553 -5.71 -7.95 -4.16
C SER A 553 -6.33 -9.06 -5.02
N LEU A 554 -7.56 -9.44 -4.68
CA LEU A 554 -8.36 -10.40 -5.44
C LEU A 554 -8.52 -9.94 -6.90
N ASP A 555 -8.84 -8.65 -7.11
CA ASP A 555 -8.94 -8.05 -8.45
C ASP A 555 -7.66 -8.17 -9.27
N ASN A 556 -6.49 -7.96 -8.65
CA ASN A 556 -5.21 -8.06 -9.36
C ASN A 556 -4.94 -9.49 -9.82
N LEU A 557 -5.20 -10.48 -8.95
CA LEU A 557 -5.07 -11.89 -9.30
C LEU A 557 -6.09 -12.31 -10.36
N GLY A 558 -7.34 -11.86 -10.23
CA GLY A 558 -8.41 -12.14 -11.19
C GLY A 558 -8.12 -11.54 -12.56
N GLN A 559 -7.74 -10.26 -12.62
CA GLN A 559 -7.39 -9.58 -13.86
C GLN A 559 -6.16 -10.22 -14.53
N ALA A 560 -5.13 -10.55 -13.75
CA ALA A 560 -3.90 -11.10 -14.32
C ALA A 560 -4.04 -12.58 -14.71
N THR A 561 -4.80 -13.40 -13.96
CA THR A 561 -4.91 -14.85 -14.16
C THR A 561 -6.05 -15.22 -15.12
N LEU A 562 -7.22 -14.56 -14.97
CA LEU A 562 -8.47 -14.94 -15.62
C LEU A 562 -8.99 -13.89 -16.62
N ASP A 563 -8.25 -12.78 -16.80
CA ASP A 563 -8.65 -11.61 -17.61
C ASP A 563 -10.01 -10.98 -17.17
N GLU A 564 -10.38 -11.16 -15.89
CA GLU A 564 -11.61 -10.60 -15.34
C GLU A 564 -11.46 -9.10 -15.05
N PRO A 565 -12.41 -8.26 -15.47
CA PRO A 565 -12.36 -6.83 -15.18
C PRO A 565 -12.55 -6.57 -13.69
N LYS A 566 -11.95 -5.48 -13.22
CA LYS A 566 -12.04 -5.05 -11.82
C LYS A 566 -13.50 -4.95 -11.35
N SER A 567 -13.78 -5.53 -10.18
CA SER A 567 -15.04 -5.36 -9.45
C SER A 567 -15.15 -3.96 -8.83
N ALA A 568 -16.28 -3.62 -8.25
CA ALA A 568 -16.45 -2.39 -7.48
C ALA A 568 -15.49 -2.32 -6.29
N ASP A 569 -15.35 -1.14 -5.65
CA ASP A 569 -14.58 -0.96 -4.43
C ASP A 569 -15.40 -1.48 -3.22
N GLY A 570 -14.79 -2.18 -2.26
CA GLY A 570 -15.44 -2.66 -1.02
C GLY A 570 -16.15 -1.56 -0.20
N LEU A 571 -15.73 -0.29 -0.35
CA LEU A 571 -16.46 0.85 0.19
C LEU A 571 -17.83 1.08 -0.50
N GLN A 572 -18.05 0.53 -1.67
CA GLN A 572 -19.32 0.64 -2.38
C GLN A 572 -20.39 -0.26 -1.74
N ALA A 573 -20.03 -1.42 -1.23
CA ALA A 573 -20.95 -2.31 -0.51
C ALA A 573 -21.52 -1.62 0.75
N LEU A 574 -20.68 -0.86 1.49
CA LEU A 574 -21.14 -0.07 2.64
C LEU A 574 -22.14 1.03 2.26
N ARG A 575 -21.97 1.68 1.12
CA ARG A 575 -22.93 2.68 0.61
C ARG A 575 -24.24 2.03 0.24
N TRP A 576 -24.21 0.91 -0.49
CA TRP A 576 -25.39 0.15 -0.83
C TRP A 576 -26.15 -0.35 0.41
N TRP A 577 -25.43 -0.73 1.48
CA TRP A 577 -26.06 -1.05 2.75
C TRP A 577 -26.82 0.15 3.33
N GLN A 578 -26.23 1.33 3.35
CA GLN A 578 -26.89 2.55 3.82
C GLN A 578 -28.09 2.96 2.96
N GLU A 579 -28.05 2.63 1.67
CA GLU A 579 -29.12 2.86 0.70
C GLU A 579 -30.19 1.75 0.69
N GLY A 580 -30.01 0.67 1.45
CA GLY A 580 -30.92 -0.47 1.48
C GLY A 580 -30.87 -1.38 0.24
N ARG A 581 -29.82 -1.30 -0.58
CA ARG A 581 -29.64 -2.01 -1.86
C ARG A 581 -28.99 -3.38 -1.64
N LEU A 582 -29.71 -4.30 -0.99
CA LEU A 582 -29.20 -5.62 -0.63
C LEU A 582 -28.89 -6.50 -1.85
N ASP A 583 -29.69 -6.39 -2.91
CA ASP A 583 -29.48 -7.17 -4.14
C ASP A 583 -28.17 -6.82 -4.83
N ASP A 584 -27.77 -5.54 -4.82
CA ASP A 584 -26.50 -5.09 -5.37
C ASP A 584 -25.30 -5.61 -4.55
N ILE A 585 -25.43 -5.63 -3.22
CA ILE A 585 -24.41 -6.22 -2.33
C ILE A 585 -24.30 -7.72 -2.60
N ALA A 586 -25.44 -8.42 -2.72
CA ALA A 586 -25.46 -9.86 -2.99
C ALA A 586 -24.81 -10.19 -4.35
N ALA A 587 -25.12 -9.42 -5.39
CA ALA A 587 -24.53 -9.58 -6.71
C ALA A 587 -23.00 -9.34 -6.70
N TYR A 588 -22.55 -8.33 -5.96
CA TYR A 588 -21.13 -8.01 -5.79
C TYR A 588 -20.40 -9.12 -5.04
N CYS A 589 -20.88 -9.51 -3.84
CA CYS A 589 -20.31 -10.58 -3.02
C CYS A 589 -20.28 -11.92 -3.79
N ARG A 590 -21.36 -12.24 -4.54
CA ARG A 590 -21.41 -13.45 -5.40
C ARG A 590 -20.31 -13.45 -6.45
N LYS A 591 -20.00 -12.29 -7.04
CA LYS A 591 -18.93 -12.17 -8.03
C LYS A 591 -17.55 -12.43 -7.39
N ASP A 592 -17.31 -11.93 -6.19
CA ASP A 592 -16.06 -12.14 -5.47
C ASP A 592 -15.90 -13.61 -5.04
N VAL A 593 -17.00 -14.28 -4.65
CA VAL A 593 -17.01 -15.73 -4.39
C VAL A 593 -16.70 -16.54 -5.67
N ASP A 594 -17.31 -16.21 -6.81
CA ASP A 594 -17.04 -16.91 -8.07
C ASP A 594 -15.61 -16.70 -8.54
N LEU A 595 -15.10 -15.46 -8.44
CA LEU A 595 -13.70 -15.15 -8.78
C LEU A 595 -12.73 -15.94 -7.89
N THR A 596 -12.97 -15.99 -6.58
CA THR A 596 -12.18 -16.78 -5.62
C THR A 596 -12.23 -18.27 -5.97
N ARG A 597 -13.40 -18.81 -6.31
CA ARG A 597 -13.60 -20.20 -6.74
C ARG A 597 -12.76 -20.52 -7.98
N ARG A 598 -12.83 -19.69 -8.99
CA ARG A 598 -12.10 -19.89 -10.26
C ARG A 598 -10.60 -19.79 -10.09
N LEU A 599 -10.11 -18.86 -9.25
CA LEU A 599 -8.69 -18.78 -8.90
C LEU A 599 -8.22 -20.01 -8.11
N TYR A 600 -9.05 -20.52 -7.20
CA TYR A 600 -8.77 -21.77 -6.48
C TYR A 600 -8.59 -22.95 -7.43
N LEU A 601 -9.55 -23.15 -8.34
CA LEU A 601 -9.51 -24.26 -9.31
C LEU A 601 -8.31 -24.12 -10.26
N PHE A 602 -8.05 -22.91 -10.76
CA PHE A 602 -6.90 -22.63 -11.61
C PHE A 602 -5.58 -22.93 -10.89
N GLY A 603 -5.45 -22.46 -9.64
CA GLY A 603 -4.24 -22.72 -8.84
C GLY A 603 -4.03 -24.21 -8.51
N LEU A 604 -5.11 -24.97 -8.28
CA LEU A 604 -5.06 -26.43 -8.13
C LEU A 604 -4.57 -27.13 -9.39
N GLU A 605 -5.09 -26.72 -10.55
CA GLU A 605 -4.75 -27.32 -11.84
C GLU A 605 -3.33 -27.00 -12.27
N HIS A 606 -2.90 -25.75 -12.07
CA HIS A 606 -1.65 -25.26 -12.65
C HIS A 606 -0.49 -25.13 -11.65
N GLY A 607 -0.76 -25.09 -10.33
CA GLY A 607 0.25 -24.87 -9.30
C GLY A 607 0.79 -23.43 -9.24
N TRP A 608 0.16 -22.48 -9.93
CA TRP A 608 0.54 -21.07 -9.94
C TRP A 608 -0.66 -20.17 -10.28
N LEU A 609 -0.56 -18.90 -9.89
CA LEU A 609 -1.43 -17.82 -10.34
C LEU A 609 -0.61 -16.73 -11.04
N LEU A 610 -1.26 -15.79 -11.72
CA LEU A 610 -0.64 -14.57 -12.23
C LEU A 610 -1.06 -13.38 -11.37
N PHE A 611 -0.15 -12.42 -11.24
CA PHE A 611 -0.47 -11.10 -10.73
C PHE A 611 0.27 -10.03 -11.53
N THR A 612 -0.25 -8.81 -11.55
CA THR A 612 0.41 -7.68 -12.16
C THR A 612 1.24 -6.96 -11.09
N ASN A 613 2.57 -6.93 -11.28
CA ASN A 613 3.48 -6.26 -10.37
C ASN A 613 3.39 -4.73 -10.50
N LYS A 614 4.11 -3.98 -9.66
CA LYS A 614 4.12 -2.50 -9.70
C LYS A 614 4.68 -1.92 -11.00
N ALA A 615 5.43 -2.70 -11.77
CA ALA A 615 5.94 -2.32 -13.08
C ALA A 615 4.96 -2.63 -14.24
N GLY A 616 3.73 -3.06 -13.93
CA GLY A 616 2.72 -3.41 -14.93
C GLY A 616 2.94 -4.75 -15.63
N GLN A 617 3.90 -5.56 -15.19
CA GLN A 617 4.21 -6.85 -15.77
C GLN A 617 3.39 -7.96 -15.13
N ARG A 618 2.88 -8.90 -15.92
CA ARG A 618 2.26 -10.13 -15.43
C ARG A 618 3.36 -11.11 -14.99
N VAL A 619 3.33 -11.51 -13.74
CA VAL A 619 4.31 -12.40 -13.10
C VAL A 619 3.62 -13.63 -12.54
N ARG A 620 4.21 -14.80 -12.71
CA ARG A 620 3.72 -16.03 -12.08
C ARG A 620 4.11 -16.07 -10.60
N VAL A 621 3.14 -16.45 -9.76
CA VAL A 621 3.36 -16.79 -8.36
C VAL A 621 3.04 -18.28 -8.16
N PRO A 622 3.99 -19.09 -7.68
CA PRO A 622 3.71 -20.47 -7.34
C PRO A 622 2.78 -20.54 -6.14
N VAL A 623 1.76 -21.39 -6.20
CA VAL A 623 0.82 -21.63 -5.11
C VAL A 623 0.62 -23.13 -4.91
N ASP A 624 0.46 -23.54 -3.65
CA ASP A 624 0.04 -24.89 -3.31
C ASP A 624 -1.31 -24.82 -2.58
N PHE A 625 -2.37 -25.17 -3.30
CA PHE A 625 -3.75 -25.19 -2.77
C PHE A 625 -4.19 -26.61 -2.37
N ARG A 626 -3.28 -27.58 -2.38
CA ARG A 626 -3.54 -28.92 -1.85
C ARG A 626 -3.58 -28.87 -0.33
N GLN A 627 -4.41 -29.71 0.27
CA GLN A 627 -4.47 -29.92 1.72
C GLN A 627 -3.39 -30.90 2.18
#